data_a75b2670383e239644f1ec7b5aeef1ee
#
_entry.id   a75b2670383e239644f1ec7b5aeef1ee
#
_cell.length_a   1.000
_cell.length_b   1.000
_cell.length_c   1.000
_cell.angle_alpha   90.00
_cell.angle_beta   90.00
_cell.angle_gamma   90.00
#
_symmetry.space_group_name_H-M   'P 1'
#
loop_
_entity.id
_entity.type
_entity.pdbx_description
1 polymer ?
#
loop_
_entity_poly.entity_id
_entity_poly.type
_entity_poly.pdbx_seq_one_letter_code
_entity_poly.pdbx_strand_id
1 'polypeptide(L)'
;MKKQEILNHIDNLLLSDEVSHDVQLKKIFLNGETSIKNDEFGAIGRLSNDLSIYLMTHQYLAPKNVIEFASLIAKIPHQERGKGAFLNILAITFSNLK
;
A
#
# COMPACT_ATOMS: atom_id res chain seq x y z
N MET A 1 -8.82 -1.21 -10.08
CA MET A 1 -9.42 -1.60 -8.79
C MET A 1 -10.19 -0.43 -8.21
N LYS A 2 -11.39 -0.69 -7.79
CA LYS A 2 -12.23 0.38 -7.25
C LYS A 2 -11.88 0.69 -5.80
N LYS A 3 -12.23 1.89 -5.38
CA LYS A 3 -11.98 2.36 -4.03
C LYS A 3 -12.47 1.35 -2.98
N GLN A 4 -13.70 0.85 -3.13
CA GLN A 4 -14.26 -0.09 -2.17
C GLN A 4 -13.49 -1.39 -2.09
N GLU A 5 -12.97 -1.85 -3.23
CA GLU A 5 -12.16 -3.06 -3.25
C GLU A 5 -10.87 -2.87 -2.46
N ILE A 6 -10.25 -1.69 -2.62
CA ILE A 6 -9.03 -1.38 -1.88
C ILE A 6 -9.31 -1.34 -0.38
N LEU A 7 -10.41 -0.70 0.01
CA LEU A 7 -10.79 -0.62 1.42
C LEU A 7 -11.08 -2.00 1.99
N ASN A 8 -11.72 -2.87 1.22
CA ASN A 8 -11.99 -4.23 1.67
C ASN A 8 -10.69 -5.01 1.87
N HIS A 9 -9.73 -4.84 0.99
CA HIS A 9 -8.42 -5.46 1.14
C HIS A 9 -7.74 -5.01 2.42
N ILE A 10 -7.79 -3.69 2.67
CA ILE A 10 -7.16 -3.13 3.87
C ILE A 10 -7.83 -3.69 5.12
N ASP A 11 -9.15 -3.77 5.13
CA ASP A 11 -9.87 -4.32 6.28
C ASP A 11 -9.44 -5.76 6.54
N ASN A 12 -9.34 -6.57 5.48
CA ASN A 12 -8.92 -7.96 5.63
C ASN A 12 -7.49 -8.06 6.17
N LEU A 13 -6.60 -7.19 5.68
CA LEU A 13 -5.23 -7.16 6.17
C LEU A 13 -5.16 -6.78 7.64
N LEU A 14 -5.95 -5.79 8.04
CA LEU A 14 -5.99 -5.37 9.44
C LEU A 14 -6.50 -6.45 10.36
N LEU A 15 -7.32 -7.35 9.86
CA LEU A 15 -7.83 -8.48 10.64
C LEU A 15 -6.86 -9.65 10.69
N SER A 16 -5.86 -9.67 9.81
CA SER A 16 -4.90 -10.77 9.81
C SER A 16 -3.97 -10.66 11.02
N ASP A 17 -3.54 -11.81 11.54
CA ASP A 17 -2.65 -11.83 12.70
C ASP A 17 -1.33 -11.13 12.42
N GLU A 18 -0.80 -11.33 11.23
CA GLU A 18 0.49 -10.76 10.86
C GLU A 18 0.48 -9.24 10.94
N VAL A 19 -0.59 -8.60 10.44
CA VAL A 19 -0.68 -7.15 10.43
C VAL A 19 -1.13 -6.64 11.81
N SER A 20 -2.07 -7.32 12.45
CA SER A 20 -2.59 -6.85 13.73
C SER A 20 -1.54 -6.85 14.83
N HIS A 21 -0.53 -7.71 14.73
CA HIS A 21 0.54 -7.76 15.71
C HIS A 21 1.75 -6.90 15.34
N ASP A 22 1.72 -6.26 14.18
CA ASP A 22 2.80 -5.37 13.76
C ASP A 22 2.31 -3.93 13.86
N VAL A 23 2.79 -3.23 14.87
CA VAL A 23 2.33 -1.86 15.15
C VAL A 23 2.55 -0.94 13.95
N GLN A 24 3.68 -1.08 13.28
CA GLN A 24 4.01 -0.21 12.15
C GLN A 24 3.11 -0.48 10.96
N LEU A 25 2.90 -1.74 10.60
CA LEU A 25 2.00 -2.09 9.50
C LEU A 25 0.57 -1.66 9.81
N LYS A 26 0.13 -1.90 11.03
CA LYS A 26 -1.21 -1.53 11.44
C LYS A 26 -1.42 -0.03 11.27
N LYS A 27 -0.45 0.76 11.68
CA LYS A 27 -0.53 2.21 11.56
C LYS A 27 -0.59 2.65 10.10
N ILE A 28 0.24 2.04 9.25
CA ILE A 28 0.28 2.36 7.82
C ILE A 28 -1.10 2.11 7.20
N PHE A 29 -1.69 0.94 7.47
CA PHE A 29 -2.97 0.60 6.88
C PHE A 29 -4.12 1.45 7.44
N LEU A 30 -4.10 1.76 8.73
CA LEU A 30 -5.13 2.62 9.31
C LEU A 30 -5.07 4.03 8.72
N ASN A 31 -3.88 4.58 8.58
CA ASN A 31 -3.71 5.91 7.98
C ASN A 31 -4.16 5.90 6.51
N GLY A 32 -3.78 4.85 5.79
CA GLY A 32 -4.18 4.73 4.39
C GLY A 32 -5.68 4.60 4.24
N GLU A 33 -6.30 3.81 5.10
CA GLU A 33 -7.75 3.63 5.07
C GLU A 33 -8.47 4.95 5.30
N THR A 34 -8.04 5.70 6.30
CA THR A 34 -8.64 6.99 6.62
C THR A 34 -8.53 7.97 5.45
N SER A 35 -7.34 8.06 4.86
CA SER A 35 -7.11 8.96 3.74
C SER A 35 -7.95 8.58 2.53
N ILE A 36 -8.05 7.29 2.24
CA ILE A 36 -8.84 6.82 1.10
C ILE A 36 -10.34 7.07 1.33
N LYS A 37 -10.82 6.81 2.54
CA LYS A 37 -12.22 7.07 2.87
C LYS A 37 -12.58 8.53 2.72
N ASN A 38 -11.64 9.41 3.03
CA ASN A 38 -11.85 10.86 2.94
C ASN A 38 -11.57 11.40 1.55
N ASP A 39 -11.29 10.53 0.58
CA ASP A 39 -11.00 10.91 -0.79
C ASP A 39 -9.87 11.94 -0.90
N GLU A 40 -8.88 11.81 -0.04
CA GLU A 40 -7.74 12.70 -0.09
C GLU A 40 -6.94 12.48 -1.36
N PHE A 41 -6.51 13.58 -1.97
CA PHE A 41 -5.75 13.51 -3.21
C PHE A 41 -4.43 12.79 -2.96
N GLY A 42 -4.14 11.80 -3.80
CA GLY A 42 -2.89 11.06 -3.69
C GLY A 42 -2.85 10.05 -2.55
N ALA A 43 -4.00 9.73 -1.93
CA ALA A 43 -4.05 8.81 -0.79
C ALA A 43 -3.44 7.45 -1.11
N ILE A 44 -3.77 6.90 -2.28
CA ILE A 44 -3.26 5.58 -2.66
C ILE A 44 -1.76 5.66 -2.92
N GLY A 45 -1.30 6.74 -3.52
CA GLY A 45 0.14 6.94 -3.74
C GLY A 45 0.92 7.02 -2.43
N ARG A 46 0.36 7.71 -1.44
CA ARG A 46 1.01 7.79 -0.12
C ARG A 46 1.05 6.42 0.55
N LEU A 47 -0.04 5.66 0.46
CA LEU A 47 -0.07 4.32 1.02
C LEU A 47 0.98 3.43 0.34
N SER A 48 1.08 3.49 -0.98
CA SER A 48 2.10 2.76 -1.71
C SER A 48 3.50 3.14 -1.25
N ASN A 49 3.73 4.44 -1.05
CA ASN A 49 5.02 4.91 -0.59
C ASN A 49 5.34 4.39 0.80
N ASP A 50 4.38 4.47 1.72
CA ASP A 50 4.59 4.01 3.09
C ASP A 50 4.91 2.52 3.12
N LEU A 51 4.21 1.74 2.32
CA LEU A 51 4.49 0.30 2.24
C LEU A 51 5.85 0.03 1.62
N SER A 52 6.22 0.80 0.61
CA SER A 52 7.53 0.65 -0.01
C SER A 52 8.65 0.91 1.00
N ILE A 53 8.52 1.97 1.79
CA ILE A 53 9.51 2.28 2.82
C ILE A 53 9.59 1.17 3.85
N TYR A 54 8.43 0.67 4.29
CA TYR A 54 8.40 -0.44 5.24
C TYR A 54 9.14 -1.66 4.68
N LEU A 55 8.84 -2.03 3.44
CA LEU A 55 9.46 -3.20 2.82
C LEU A 55 10.96 -3.02 2.68
N MET A 56 11.41 -1.83 2.29
CA MET A 56 12.84 -1.57 2.13
C MET A 56 13.57 -1.62 3.46
N THR A 57 13.00 -1.04 4.50
CA THR A 57 13.65 -0.99 5.82
C THR A 57 13.63 -2.34 6.53
N HIS A 58 12.76 -3.25 6.12
CA HIS A 58 12.68 -4.58 6.68
C HIS A 58 13.23 -5.65 5.73
N GLN A 59 13.97 -5.21 4.70
CA GLN A 59 14.59 -6.11 3.74
C GLN A 59 13.58 -7.05 3.08
N TYR A 60 12.36 -6.55 2.87
CA TYR A 60 11.27 -7.30 2.26
C TYR A 60 10.84 -8.53 3.05
N LEU A 61 11.19 -8.59 4.33
CA LEU A 61 10.73 -9.62 5.24
C LEU A 61 9.38 -9.17 5.81
N ALA A 62 8.33 -9.44 5.07
CA ALA A 62 6.98 -9.03 5.44
C ALA A 62 6.01 -10.16 5.11
N PRO A 63 4.81 -10.16 5.70
CA PRO A 63 3.81 -11.17 5.36
C PRO A 63 3.50 -11.15 3.88
N LYS A 64 3.28 -12.32 3.32
CA LYS A 64 3.03 -12.46 1.89
C LYS A 64 1.83 -11.62 1.45
N ASN A 65 0.76 -11.60 2.26
CA ASN A 65 -0.43 -10.83 1.91
C ASN A 65 -0.14 -9.32 1.82
N VAL A 66 0.77 -8.83 2.64
CA VAL A 66 1.18 -7.42 2.59
C VAL A 66 1.95 -7.14 1.30
N ILE A 67 2.86 -8.03 0.94
CA ILE A 67 3.65 -7.86 -0.28
C ILE A 67 2.74 -7.90 -1.50
N GLU A 68 1.78 -8.82 -1.52
CA GLU A 68 0.83 -8.92 -2.63
C GLU A 68 -0.01 -7.66 -2.76
N PHE A 69 -0.50 -7.15 -1.64
CA PHE A 69 -1.30 -5.93 -1.67
C PHE A 69 -0.47 -4.74 -2.16
N ALA A 70 0.75 -4.61 -1.66
CA ALA A 70 1.62 -3.52 -2.10
C ALA A 70 1.87 -3.57 -3.61
N SER A 71 2.06 -4.77 -4.15
CA SER A 71 2.22 -4.93 -5.60
C SER A 71 0.96 -4.54 -6.35
N LEU A 72 -0.20 -4.90 -5.82
CA LEU A 72 -1.45 -4.55 -6.47
C LEU A 72 -1.66 -3.07 -6.57
N ILE A 73 -1.49 -2.34 -5.47
CA ILE A 73 -1.75 -0.90 -5.49
C ILE A 73 -0.70 -0.14 -6.28
N ALA A 74 0.52 -0.66 -6.37
CA ALA A 74 1.56 -0.03 -7.16
C ALA A 74 1.23 -0.07 -8.66
N LYS A 75 0.41 -1.01 -9.08
CA LYS A 75 0.03 -1.15 -10.49
C LYS A 75 -1.22 -0.38 -10.86
N ILE A 76 -1.92 0.19 -9.91
CA ILE A 76 -3.16 0.90 -10.20
C ILE A 76 -2.88 2.17 -10.97
N PRO A 77 -3.52 2.35 -12.14
CA PRO A 77 -3.38 3.61 -12.88
C PRO A 77 -4.25 4.65 -12.18
N HIS A 78 -3.62 5.62 -11.56
CA HIS A 78 -4.36 6.60 -10.80
C HIS A 78 -4.58 7.89 -11.55
N GLN A 79 -5.75 8.42 -11.38
CA GLN A 79 -6.06 9.70 -11.95
C GLN A 79 -5.24 10.77 -11.28
N GLU A 80 -5.14 10.67 -10.00
CA GLU A 80 -4.43 11.65 -9.23
C GLU A 80 -3.00 11.46 -9.44
N ARG A 81 -2.66 10.84 -10.44
CA ARG A 81 -1.41 10.58 -10.58
C ARG A 81 -0.75 11.67 -11.20
N GLY A 82 -1.10 12.78 -11.21
CA GLY A 82 -0.19 13.85 -11.41
C GLY A 82 1.10 13.55 -10.66
N LYS A 83 1.03 12.53 -9.86
CA LYS A 83 2.16 12.00 -9.13
C LYS A 83 2.66 10.78 -9.83
N GLY A 84 2.39 10.65 -11.11
CA GLY A 84 2.72 9.45 -11.84
C GLY A 84 4.18 9.05 -11.77
N ALA A 85 5.09 10.02 -11.78
CA ALA A 85 6.52 9.73 -11.71
C ALA A 85 6.85 8.96 -10.44
N PHE A 86 6.26 9.36 -9.32
CA PHE A 86 6.49 8.71 -8.05
C PHE A 86 5.98 7.26 -8.08
N LEU A 87 4.78 7.06 -8.60
CA LEU A 87 4.22 5.71 -8.70
C LEU A 87 5.02 4.85 -9.65
N ASN A 88 5.56 5.43 -10.72
CA ASN A 88 6.39 4.70 -11.64
C ASN A 88 7.65 4.18 -10.96
N ILE A 89 8.24 4.98 -10.09
CA ILE A 89 9.43 4.57 -9.34
C ILE A 89 9.08 3.38 -8.45
N LEU A 90 7.94 3.43 -7.78
CA LEU A 90 7.51 2.31 -6.94
C LEU A 90 7.28 1.05 -7.76
N ALA A 91 6.63 1.18 -8.90
CA ALA A 91 6.38 0.04 -9.77
C ALA A 91 7.69 -0.60 -10.24
N ILE A 92 8.66 0.21 -10.60
CA ILE A 92 9.97 -0.29 -11.02
C ILE A 92 10.64 -1.01 -9.86
N THR A 93 10.57 -0.44 -8.65
CA THR A 93 11.15 -1.07 -7.47
C THR A 93 10.57 -2.45 -7.25
N PHE A 94 9.24 -2.58 -7.29
CA PHE A 94 8.60 -3.86 -7.08
C PHE A 94 8.91 -4.85 -8.21
N SER A 95 9.04 -4.35 -9.44
CA SER A 95 9.38 -5.22 -10.55
C SER A 95 10.77 -5.82 -10.39
N ASN A 96 11.68 -5.08 -9.79
CA ASN A 96 13.05 -5.55 -9.60
C ASN A 96 13.20 -6.56 -8.46
N LEU A 97 12.12 -6.82 -7.73
CA LEU A 97 12.14 -7.79 -6.64
C LEU A 97 11.96 -9.23 -7.08
N LYS A 98 11.70 -9.45 -8.34
CA LYS A 98 11.44 -10.80 -8.85
C LYS A 98 12.70 -11.61 -9.02
#